data_7814bcb978cfa6ffbde9f84852129e5f
#
_entry.id   7814bcb978cfa6ffbde9f84852129e5f
#
_cell.length_a   1.000
_cell.length_b   1.000
_cell.length_c   1.000
_cell.angle_alpha   90.00
_cell.angle_beta   90.00
_cell.angle_gamma   90.00
#
_symmetry.space_group_name_H-M   'P 1'
#
loop_
_entity.id
_entity.type
_entity.pdbx_description
1 polymer ?
#
loop_
_entity_poly.entity_id
_entity_poly.type
_entity_poly.pdbx_seq_one_letter_code
_entity_poly.pdbx_strand_id
1 'polypeptide(L)'
;MHAAGKDGMEVRGMAREDEVETILSAFREPERQIPASRILAGEVRVPAETGVYAWFFEPARLGIRGGYYEVLVEGQALLYVGMVPSRRDSKKKLRDRIRNHLRNTARQSTLRLSLGALLMEKLSLDPKARPDGRVDFDATESILSGWISEHGSVSWVSHPAPWQIEGSLVRALGVPLNLYGNEGHPFFQILTSARARVREAARNKSQLLLQES
;
A
#
# COMPACT_ATOMS: atom_id res chain seq x y z
N MET A 1 1.84 47.13 -6.62
CA MET A 1 2.20 46.02 -7.52
C MET A 1 2.31 44.72 -6.70
N HIS A 2 1.16 44.16 -6.25
CA HIS A 2 1.16 42.95 -5.36
C HIS A 2 -0.22 42.26 -5.43
N ALA A 3 -0.62 41.80 -6.62
CA ALA A 3 -1.87 41.03 -6.78
C ALA A 3 -1.70 39.70 -7.54
N ALA A 4 -0.55 39.46 -8.16
CA ALA A 4 -0.33 38.29 -9.01
C ALA A 4 -0.01 36.95 -8.28
N GLY A 5 0.21 36.98 -6.96
CA GLY A 5 0.65 35.81 -6.20
C GLY A 5 -0.49 34.92 -5.65
N LYS A 6 -1.65 35.48 -5.34
CA LYS A 6 -2.77 34.74 -4.73
C LYS A 6 -3.55 33.93 -5.77
N ASP A 7 -3.88 34.53 -6.91
CA ASP A 7 -4.65 33.85 -7.97
C ASP A 7 -3.92 32.63 -8.55
N GLY A 8 -2.59 32.69 -8.71
CA GLY A 8 -1.80 31.59 -9.22
C GLY A 8 -1.72 30.37 -8.24
N MET A 9 -1.85 30.63 -6.93
CA MET A 9 -1.85 29.58 -5.91
C MET A 9 -3.21 28.94 -5.75
N GLU A 10 -4.29 29.72 -5.85
CA GLU A 10 -5.69 29.21 -5.87
C GLU A 10 -5.96 28.35 -7.10
N VAL A 11 -5.61 28.82 -8.30
CA VAL A 11 -5.78 28.08 -9.56
C VAL A 11 -4.99 26.75 -9.54
N ARG A 12 -3.77 26.74 -8.98
CA ARG A 12 -3.00 25.48 -8.81
C ARG A 12 -3.58 24.57 -7.74
N GLY A 13 -4.24 25.10 -6.72
CA GLY A 13 -4.95 24.35 -5.70
C GLY A 13 -6.16 23.63 -6.31
N MET A 14 -7.01 24.35 -7.00
CA MET A 14 -8.21 23.84 -7.68
C MET A 14 -7.87 22.77 -8.73
N ALA A 15 -6.87 23.01 -9.59
CA ALA A 15 -6.45 22.02 -10.59
C ALA A 15 -5.94 20.71 -9.97
N ARG A 16 -5.34 20.76 -8.76
CA ARG A 16 -4.92 19.55 -8.02
C ARG A 16 -6.09 18.82 -7.37
N GLU A 17 -7.10 19.53 -6.93
CA GLU A 17 -8.32 18.96 -6.36
C GLU A 17 -9.12 18.22 -7.44
N ASP A 18 -9.31 18.81 -8.62
CA ASP A 18 -9.95 18.18 -9.77
C ASP A 18 -9.19 16.92 -10.24
N GLU A 19 -7.85 16.95 -10.23
CA GLU A 19 -7.01 15.82 -10.61
C GLU A 19 -7.11 14.67 -9.59
N VAL A 20 -7.14 15.00 -8.30
CA VAL A 20 -7.37 14.04 -7.21
C VAL A 20 -8.74 13.41 -7.35
N GLU A 21 -9.80 14.18 -7.57
CA GLU A 21 -11.17 13.66 -7.72
C GLU A 21 -11.29 12.76 -8.96
N THR A 22 -10.64 13.09 -10.06
CA THR A 22 -10.58 12.25 -11.26
C THR A 22 -9.97 10.88 -10.94
N ILE A 23 -8.89 10.84 -10.17
CA ILE A 23 -8.23 9.58 -9.75
C ILE A 23 -9.11 8.81 -8.76
N LEU A 24 -9.74 9.50 -7.82
CA LEU A 24 -10.69 8.88 -6.87
C LEU A 24 -11.85 8.24 -7.61
N SER A 25 -12.41 8.93 -8.60
CA SER A 25 -13.47 8.42 -9.47
C SER A 25 -13.02 7.12 -10.18
N ALA A 26 -11.83 7.14 -10.78
CA ALA A 26 -11.27 5.97 -11.45
C ALA A 26 -11.05 4.77 -10.49
N PHE A 27 -10.70 5.01 -9.23
CA PHE A 27 -10.56 3.93 -8.24
C PHE A 27 -11.89 3.37 -7.76
N ARG A 28 -13.01 4.08 -7.94
CA ARG A 28 -14.36 3.61 -7.62
C ARG A 28 -14.99 2.75 -8.72
N GLU A 29 -14.43 2.74 -9.92
CA GLU A 29 -14.92 1.94 -11.04
C GLU A 29 -14.59 0.44 -10.84
N PRO A 30 -15.61 -0.46 -10.74
CA PRO A 30 -15.37 -1.90 -10.49
C PRO A 30 -14.51 -2.57 -11.55
N GLU A 31 -14.70 -2.20 -12.82
CA GLU A 31 -13.98 -2.76 -13.96
C GLU A 31 -12.47 -2.44 -13.96
N ARG A 32 -12.06 -1.43 -13.21
CA ARG A 32 -10.64 -1.08 -13.02
C ARG A 32 -9.98 -1.86 -11.89
N GLN A 33 -10.74 -2.60 -11.08
CA GLN A 33 -10.20 -3.46 -10.04
C GLN A 33 -9.75 -4.79 -10.64
N ILE A 34 -8.46 -4.93 -10.85
CA ILE A 34 -7.87 -6.11 -11.45
C ILE A 34 -7.45 -7.09 -10.34
N PRO A 35 -8.02 -8.29 -10.27
CA PRO A 35 -7.56 -9.31 -9.33
C PRO A 35 -6.07 -9.60 -9.47
N ALA A 36 -5.36 -9.68 -8.35
CA ALA A 36 -3.92 -9.91 -8.32
C ALA A 36 -3.52 -11.21 -9.05
N SER A 37 -4.36 -12.25 -8.97
CA SER A 37 -4.19 -13.53 -9.67
C SER A 37 -4.09 -13.36 -11.19
N ARG A 38 -4.91 -12.50 -11.80
CA ARG A 38 -4.90 -12.26 -13.26
C ARG A 38 -3.61 -11.60 -13.74
N ILE A 39 -3.02 -10.72 -12.90
CA ILE A 39 -1.71 -10.11 -13.18
C ILE A 39 -0.61 -11.17 -13.09
N LEU A 40 -0.67 -12.05 -12.09
CA LEU A 40 0.30 -13.13 -11.90
C LEU A 40 0.22 -14.19 -12.99
N ALA A 41 -0.99 -14.46 -13.50
CA ALA A 41 -1.22 -15.35 -14.65
C ALA A 41 -0.76 -14.73 -16.00
N GLY A 42 -0.47 -13.42 -16.01
CA GLY A 42 -0.07 -12.72 -17.25
C GLY A 42 -1.24 -12.33 -18.16
N GLU A 43 -2.48 -12.50 -17.69
CA GLU A 43 -3.70 -12.12 -18.43
C GLU A 43 -3.84 -10.59 -18.56
N VAL A 44 -3.39 -9.86 -17.55
CA VAL A 44 -3.39 -8.40 -17.54
C VAL A 44 -1.98 -7.87 -17.36
N ARG A 45 -1.57 -6.96 -18.24
CA ARG A 45 -0.25 -6.32 -18.20
C ARG A 45 -0.34 -4.96 -17.52
N VAL A 46 0.36 -4.79 -16.43
CA VAL A 46 0.55 -3.49 -15.79
C VAL A 46 1.49 -2.63 -16.64
N PRO A 47 1.16 -1.35 -16.91
CA PRO A 47 1.97 -0.50 -17.77
C PRO A 47 3.35 -0.18 -17.18
N ALA A 48 4.32 0.05 -18.07
CA ALA A 48 5.66 0.52 -17.70
C ALA A 48 5.69 2.05 -17.60
N GLU A 49 4.75 2.62 -16.86
CA GLU A 49 4.53 4.05 -16.70
C GLU A 49 4.67 4.47 -15.24
N THR A 50 4.79 5.77 -15.01
CA THR A 50 4.67 6.38 -13.68
C THR A 50 3.21 6.55 -13.33
N GLY A 51 2.87 6.58 -12.05
CA GLY A 51 1.48 6.76 -11.66
C GLY A 51 1.19 6.45 -10.20
N VAL A 52 -0.08 6.43 -9.87
CA VAL A 52 -0.63 6.05 -8.58
C VAL A 52 -1.37 4.72 -8.72
N TYR A 53 -1.46 3.98 -7.63
CA TYR A 53 -2.17 2.71 -7.58
C TYR A 53 -2.84 2.52 -6.23
N ALA A 54 -3.95 1.78 -6.21
CA ALA A 54 -4.72 1.46 -5.04
C ALA A 54 -4.87 -0.06 -4.89
N TRP A 55 -4.80 -0.56 -3.65
CA TRP A 55 -5.05 -1.95 -3.32
C TRP A 55 -6.35 -2.11 -2.56
N PHE A 56 -7.10 -3.10 -2.97
CA PHE A 56 -8.40 -3.46 -2.42
C PHE A 56 -8.35 -4.84 -1.80
N PHE A 57 -8.98 -4.98 -0.65
CA PHE A 57 -9.13 -6.24 0.05
C PHE A 57 -10.48 -6.27 0.77
N GLU A 58 -11.01 -7.45 1.05
CA GLU A 58 -12.15 -7.61 1.95
C GLU A 58 -11.71 -7.26 3.39
N PRO A 59 -12.25 -6.18 4.01
CA PRO A 59 -11.76 -5.67 5.30
C PRO A 59 -11.86 -6.68 6.43
N ALA A 60 -12.93 -7.49 6.45
CA ALA A 60 -13.17 -8.50 7.49
C ALA A 60 -12.05 -9.55 7.55
N ARG A 61 -11.41 -9.88 6.42
CA ARG A 61 -10.28 -10.83 6.37
C ARG A 61 -9.05 -10.31 7.11
N LEU A 62 -8.93 -8.98 7.24
CA LEU A 62 -7.83 -8.27 7.91
C LEU A 62 -8.21 -7.79 9.32
N GLY A 63 -9.41 -8.11 9.80
CA GLY A 63 -9.91 -7.62 11.08
C GLY A 63 -10.19 -6.11 11.08
N ILE A 64 -10.33 -5.50 9.91
CA ILE A 64 -10.64 -4.07 9.76
C ILE A 64 -12.16 -3.91 9.78
N ARG A 65 -12.67 -3.14 10.74
CA ARG A 65 -14.10 -2.89 10.90
C ARG A 65 -14.56 -1.70 10.06
N GLY A 66 -15.87 -1.57 9.85
CA GLY A 66 -16.47 -0.36 9.28
C GLY A 66 -16.08 0.91 10.06
N GLY A 67 -15.99 2.04 9.36
CA GLY A 67 -15.50 3.30 9.91
C GLY A 67 -13.99 3.53 9.76
N TYR A 68 -13.23 2.51 9.32
CA TYR A 68 -11.80 2.65 9.03
C TYR A 68 -11.47 2.73 7.53
N TYR A 69 -12.47 2.77 6.68
CA TYR A 69 -12.32 2.93 5.23
C TYR A 69 -13.55 3.62 4.65
N GLU A 70 -13.36 4.36 3.58
CA GLU A 70 -14.42 5.17 2.96
C GLU A 70 -14.89 4.59 1.63
N VAL A 71 -14.00 3.96 0.86
CA VAL A 71 -14.30 3.43 -0.46
C VAL A 71 -14.48 1.93 -0.41
N LEU A 72 -15.70 1.46 -0.72
CA LEU A 72 -16.04 0.06 -0.85
C LEU A 72 -16.58 -0.21 -2.27
N VAL A 73 -16.01 -1.17 -2.95
CA VAL A 73 -16.40 -1.58 -4.30
C VAL A 73 -16.51 -3.09 -4.33
N GLU A 74 -17.70 -3.61 -4.67
CA GLU A 74 -17.98 -5.05 -4.75
C GLU A 74 -17.52 -5.88 -3.53
N GLY A 75 -17.69 -5.32 -2.33
CA GLY A 75 -17.32 -5.98 -1.07
C GLY A 75 -15.84 -5.86 -0.70
N GLN A 76 -15.00 -5.30 -1.57
CA GLN A 76 -13.60 -4.97 -1.28
C GLN A 76 -13.45 -3.48 -0.97
N ALA A 77 -12.76 -3.16 0.12
CA ALA A 77 -12.43 -1.78 0.46
C ALA A 77 -11.07 -1.37 -0.11
N LEU A 78 -10.96 -0.12 -0.54
CA LEU A 78 -9.69 0.50 -0.85
C LEU A 78 -8.95 0.73 0.47
N LEU A 79 -7.88 -0.03 0.71
CA LEU A 79 -7.18 -0.03 1.99
C LEU A 79 -5.76 0.54 1.91
N TYR A 80 -5.19 0.67 0.72
CA TYR A 80 -3.84 1.18 0.53
C TYR A 80 -3.70 1.94 -0.79
N VAL A 81 -3.01 3.07 -0.74
CA VAL A 81 -2.59 3.84 -1.92
C VAL A 81 -1.07 3.96 -1.94
N GLY A 82 -0.52 3.93 -3.13
CA GLY A 82 0.89 4.19 -3.34
C GLY A 82 1.16 4.86 -4.67
N MET A 83 2.38 5.36 -4.82
CA MET A 83 2.84 5.98 -6.05
C MET A 83 4.12 5.36 -6.57
N VAL A 84 4.40 5.59 -7.82
CA VAL A 84 5.69 5.27 -8.45
C VAL A 84 6.03 6.28 -9.55
N PRO A 85 7.24 6.85 -9.55
CA PRO A 85 8.31 6.65 -8.59
C PRO A 85 8.04 7.35 -7.25
N SER A 86 8.54 6.77 -6.15
CA SER A 86 8.48 7.40 -4.83
C SER A 86 9.50 8.53 -4.64
N ARG A 87 10.45 8.67 -5.57
CA ARG A 87 11.44 9.76 -5.65
C ARG A 87 11.61 10.13 -7.11
N ARG A 88 11.80 11.43 -7.40
CA ARG A 88 11.87 11.98 -8.77
C ARG A 88 12.96 11.34 -9.64
N ASP A 89 14.06 10.93 -9.06
CA ASP A 89 15.22 10.30 -9.73
C ASP A 89 15.07 8.81 -9.96
N SER A 90 14.05 8.17 -9.38
CA SER A 90 13.82 6.74 -9.51
C SER A 90 13.19 6.40 -10.87
N LYS A 91 13.77 5.41 -11.56
CA LYS A 91 13.28 4.88 -12.84
C LYS A 91 12.19 3.81 -12.69
N LYS A 92 11.78 3.49 -11.46
CA LYS A 92 10.73 2.48 -11.21
C LYS A 92 9.39 2.90 -11.82
N LYS A 93 8.63 1.91 -12.30
CA LYS A 93 7.35 2.05 -12.97
C LYS A 93 6.24 1.30 -12.21
N LEU A 94 4.97 1.55 -12.55
CA LEU A 94 3.79 0.86 -11.99
C LEU A 94 3.99 -0.65 -11.99
N ARG A 95 4.41 -1.23 -13.13
CA ARG A 95 4.69 -2.66 -13.27
C ARG A 95 5.69 -3.17 -12.22
N ASP A 96 6.77 -2.43 -11.98
CA ASP A 96 7.82 -2.84 -11.04
C ASP A 96 7.30 -2.81 -9.61
N ARG A 97 6.54 -1.77 -9.27
CA ARG A 97 6.02 -1.59 -7.91
C ARG A 97 4.92 -2.58 -7.57
N ILE A 98 3.96 -2.79 -8.48
CA ILE A 98 2.90 -3.78 -8.29
C ILE A 98 3.49 -5.19 -8.22
N ARG A 99 4.48 -5.52 -9.07
CA ARG A 99 5.23 -6.79 -8.97
C ARG A 99 5.91 -6.96 -7.61
N ASN A 100 6.49 -5.89 -7.06
CA ASN A 100 7.10 -5.93 -5.72
C ASN A 100 6.07 -6.27 -4.64
N HIS A 101 4.86 -5.76 -4.72
CA HIS A 101 3.80 -6.12 -3.79
C HIS A 101 3.38 -7.58 -3.92
N LEU A 102 3.37 -8.13 -5.14
CA LEU A 102 2.93 -9.49 -5.43
C LEU A 102 3.96 -10.57 -5.12
N ARG A 103 5.26 -10.32 -5.35
CA ARG A 103 6.29 -11.38 -5.41
C ARG A 103 7.51 -11.17 -4.54
N ASN A 104 7.70 -9.97 -3.98
CA ASN A 104 8.89 -9.68 -3.15
C ASN A 104 8.59 -9.89 -1.66
N THR A 105 9.50 -9.39 -0.83
CA THR A 105 9.41 -9.54 0.62
C THR A 105 8.83 -8.29 1.30
N ALA A 106 8.37 -8.44 2.54
CA ALA A 106 7.90 -7.34 3.37
C ALA A 106 9.00 -6.28 3.61
N ARG A 107 10.27 -6.66 3.57
CA ARG A 107 11.43 -5.77 3.61
C ARG A 107 11.41 -4.69 2.51
N GLN A 108 10.87 -5.01 1.34
CA GLN A 108 10.83 -4.13 0.16
C GLN A 108 9.46 -3.50 -0.08
N SER A 109 8.43 -3.90 0.67
CA SER A 109 7.05 -3.50 0.47
C SER A 109 6.35 -3.17 1.79
N THR A 110 6.04 -1.88 1.98
CA THR A 110 5.28 -1.42 3.15
C THR A 110 3.88 -2.01 3.20
N LEU A 111 3.23 -2.25 2.06
CA LEU A 111 1.95 -2.96 1.98
C LEU A 111 2.09 -4.39 2.52
N ARG A 112 3.08 -5.15 2.05
CA ARG A 112 3.31 -6.52 2.53
C ARG A 112 3.59 -6.56 4.04
N LEU A 113 4.38 -5.61 4.54
CA LEU A 113 4.64 -5.50 5.98
C LEU A 113 3.35 -5.19 6.77
N SER A 114 2.46 -4.33 6.24
CA SER A 114 1.16 -4.06 6.85
C SER A 114 0.26 -5.29 6.87
N LEU A 115 0.11 -5.93 5.71
CA LEU A 115 -0.71 -7.15 5.57
C LEU A 115 -0.17 -8.28 6.44
N GLY A 116 1.14 -8.53 6.37
CA GLY A 116 1.78 -9.56 7.19
C GLY A 116 1.67 -9.29 8.68
N ALA A 117 1.72 -8.03 9.12
CA ALA A 117 1.53 -7.68 10.52
C ALA A 117 0.11 -7.95 11.03
N LEU A 118 -0.91 -7.74 10.19
CA LEU A 118 -2.31 -8.03 10.52
C LEU A 118 -2.65 -9.53 10.41
N LEU A 119 -1.94 -10.25 9.57
CA LEU A 119 -2.19 -11.66 9.25
C LEU A 119 -1.19 -12.62 9.92
N MET A 120 -0.23 -12.11 10.70
CA MET A 120 0.90 -12.90 11.21
C MET A 120 0.46 -14.18 11.90
N GLU A 121 -0.47 -14.10 12.82
CA GLU A 121 -0.99 -15.25 13.55
C GLU A 121 -1.86 -16.14 12.65
N LYS A 122 -2.77 -15.54 11.89
CA LYS A 122 -3.72 -16.25 11.02
C LYS A 122 -3.03 -17.10 9.95
N LEU A 123 -1.91 -16.60 9.41
CA LEU A 123 -1.15 -17.27 8.35
C LEU A 123 0.11 -17.97 8.90
N SER A 124 0.33 -17.97 10.21
CA SER A 124 1.54 -18.50 10.84
C SER A 124 2.82 -17.99 10.18
N LEU A 125 2.86 -16.65 9.94
CA LEU A 125 4.03 -16.04 9.31
C LEU A 125 5.20 -15.98 10.29
N ASP A 126 6.40 -16.27 9.77
CA ASP A 126 7.64 -16.32 10.52
C ASP A 126 8.48 -15.04 10.34
N PRO A 127 8.40 -14.05 11.25
CA PRO A 127 9.12 -12.81 11.10
C PRO A 127 10.61 -13.00 11.35
N LYS A 128 11.43 -12.41 10.49
CA LYS A 128 12.90 -12.46 10.58
C LYS A 128 13.53 -11.08 10.46
N ALA A 129 14.38 -10.72 11.40
CA ALA A 129 15.18 -9.52 11.34
C ALA A 129 16.31 -9.67 10.31
N ARG A 130 16.57 -8.63 9.55
CA ARG A 130 17.63 -8.57 8.55
C ARG A 130 18.75 -7.62 8.99
N PRO A 131 19.98 -7.79 8.48
CA PRO A 131 21.12 -6.97 8.89
C PRO A 131 20.94 -5.45 8.69
N ASP A 132 20.05 -5.03 7.77
CA ASP A 132 19.72 -3.62 7.55
C ASP A 132 18.65 -3.07 8.50
N GLY A 133 18.29 -3.81 9.55
CA GLY A 133 17.28 -3.45 10.55
C GLY A 133 15.83 -3.57 10.08
N ARG A 134 15.60 -4.02 8.84
CA ARG A 134 14.25 -4.33 8.34
C ARG A 134 13.83 -5.72 8.70
N VAL A 135 12.55 -6.01 8.52
CA VAL A 135 11.95 -7.32 8.78
C VAL A 135 11.26 -7.83 7.52
N ASP A 136 11.31 -9.13 7.32
CA ASP A 136 10.46 -9.88 6.37
C ASP A 136 9.94 -11.16 7.04
N PHE A 137 9.24 -12.01 6.27
CA PHE A 137 8.65 -13.26 6.77
C PHE A 137 9.38 -14.51 6.26
N ASP A 138 10.63 -14.35 5.87
CA ASP A 138 11.53 -15.43 5.45
C ASP A 138 10.87 -16.43 4.48
N ALA A 139 10.92 -17.73 4.77
CA ALA A 139 10.31 -18.78 3.95
C ALA A 139 8.77 -18.64 3.83
N THR A 140 8.11 -17.99 4.79
CA THR A 140 6.66 -17.80 4.79
C THR A 140 6.18 -16.61 3.95
N GLU A 141 7.10 -15.86 3.30
CA GLU A 141 6.71 -14.84 2.31
C GLU A 141 5.88 -15.40 1.16
N SER A 142 6.07 -16.66 0.79
CA SER A 142 5.27 -17.34 -0.22
C SER A 142 3.81 -17.50 0.19
N ILE A 143 3.53 -17.76 1.48
CA ILE A 143 2.18 -17.85 2.03
C ILE A 143 1.49 -16.49 1.93
N LEU A 144 2.18 -15.40 2.30
CA LEU A 144 1.66 -14.05 2.15
C LEU A 144 1.43 -13.68 0.68
N SER A 145 2.31 -14.12 -0.24
CA SER A 145 2.12 -13.91 -1.69
C SER A 145 0.88 -14.63 -2.21
N GLY A 146 0.66 -15.88 -1.79
CA GLY A 146 -0.56 -16.65 -2.11
C GLY A 146 -1.81 -15.93 -1.63
N TRP A 147 -1.81 -15.46 -0.38
CA TRP A 147 -2.93 -14.72 0.20
C TRP A 147 -3.24 -13.43 -0.58
N ILE A 148 -2.22 -12.63 -0.93
CA ILE A 148 -2.40 -11.41 -1.74
C ILE A 148 -2.95 -11.75 -3.12
N SER A 149 -2.47 -12.82 -3.74
CA SER A 149 -2.95 -13.29 -5.05
C SER A 149 -4.43 -13.66 -5.03
N GLU A 150 -4.87 -14.33 -3.98
CA GLU A 150 -6.24 -14.82 -3.84
C GLU A 150 -7.24 -13.72 -3.44
N HIS A 151 -6.82 -12.80 -2.56
CA HIS A 151 -7.74 -11.88 -1.91
C HIS A 151 -7.54 -10.41 -2.29
N GLY A 152 -6.49 -10.08 -3.03
CA GLY A 152 -6.17 -8.71 -3.41
C GLY A 152 -6.61 -8.36 -4.82
N SER A 153 -7.10 -7.13 -4.99
CA SER A 153 -7.27 -6.49 -6.29
C SER A 153 -6.52 -5.17 -6.32
N VAL A 154 -6.10 -4.74 -7.50
CA VAL A 154 -5.34 -3.51 -7.68
C VAL A 154 -5.89 -2.71 -8.85
N SER A 155 -5.98 -1.40 -8.67
CA SER A 155 -6.26 -0.43 -9.73
C SER A 155 -5.08 0.54 -9.85
N TRP A 156 -4.92 1.16 -11.00
CA TRP A 156 -3.88 2.17 -11.23
C TRP A 156 -4.32 3.25 -12.20
N VAL A 157 -3.72 4.41 -12.05
CA VAL A 157 -3.85 5.54 -12.96
C VAL A 157 -2.46 6.04 -13.32
N SER A 158 -2.15 6.06 -14.62
CA SER A 158 -0.90 6.65 -15.10
C SER A 158 -0.87 8.15 -14.84
N HIS A 159 0.24 8.64 -14.30
CA HIS A 159 0.40 10.04 -13.95
C HIS A 159 1.85 10.48 -14.11
N PRO A 160 2.13 11.63 -14.76
CA PRO A 160 3.50 12.06 -15.05
C PRO A 160 4.28 12.49 -13.79
N ALA A 161 3.59 13.01 -12.77
CA ALA A 161 4.18 13.54 -11.54
C ALA A 161 3.45 13.07 -10.28
N PRO A 162 3.36 11.74 -9.99
CA PRO A 162 2.50 11.19 -8.93
C PRO A 162 2.87 11.68 -7.52
N TRP A 163 4.11 12.09 -7.29
CA TRP A 163 4.56 12.68 -6.01
C TRP A 163 3.91 14.02 -5.65
N GLN A 164 3.21 14.67 -6.61
CA GLN A 164 2.51 15.92 -6.34
C GLN A 164 1.13 15.70 -5.72
N ILE A 165 0.54 14.53 -5.90
CA ILE A 165 -0.84 14.21 -5.54
C ILE A 165 -0.97 13.13 -4.47
N GLU A 166 0.06 12.30 -4.20
CA GLU A 166 -0.02 11.17 -3.26
C GLU A 166 -0.55 11.58 -1.88
N GLY A 167 0.02 12.66 -1.31
CA GLY A 167 -0.39 13.10 0.02
C GLY A 167 -1.86 13.56 0.09
N SER A 168 -2.39 14.13 -0.99
CA SER A 168 -3.80 14.51 -1.08
C SER A 168 -4.69 13.28 -1.25
N LEU A 169 -4.27 12.30 -2.05
CA LEU A 169 -4.99 11.02 -2.20
C LEU A 169 -5.05 10.24 -0.88
N VAL A 170 -3.93 10.13 -0.15
CA VAL A 170 -3.90 9.42 1.14
C VAL A 170 -4.88 10.04 2.13
N ARG A 171 -4.91 11.37 2.22
CA ARG A 171 -5.85 12.09 3.12
C ARG A 171 -7.31 11.96 2.68
N ALA A 172 -7.56 12.06 1.37
CA ALA A 172 -8.92 12.02 0.83
C ALA A 172 -9.55 10.61 0.86
N LEU A 173 -8.74 9.55 0.88
CA LEU A 173 -9.21 8.16 0.78
C LEU A 173 -9.37 7.44 2.13
N GLY A 174 -8.91 8.02 3.24
CA GLY A 174 -9.01 7.37 4.54
C GLY A 174 -8.47 5.92 4.51
N VAL A 175 -7.22 5.72 4.08
CA VAL A 175 -6.66 4.39 3.78
C VAL A 175 -5.94 3.78 4.98
N PRO A 176 -6.51 2.74 5.63
CA PRO A 176 -6.01 2.22 6.92
C PRO A 176 -4.63 1.56 6.84
N LEU A 177 -4.17 1.11 5.68
CA LEU A 177 -2.87 0.44 5.54
C LEU A 177 -1.71 1.39 5.22
N ASN A 178 -1.98 2.68 5.00
CA ASN A 178 -0.96 3.71 4.91
C ASN A 178 -0.63 4.26 6.31
N LEU A 179 0.66 4.42 6.62
CA LEU A 179 1.10 5.11 7.85
C LEU A 179 1.61 6.52 7.54
N TYR A 180 2.51 6.63 6.55
CA TYR A 180 3.09 7.93 6.20
C TYR A 180 2.03 8.90 5.66
N GLY A 181 1.95 10.08 6.26
CA GLY A 181 0.97 11.11 5.92
C GLY A 181 -0.47 10.78 6.33
N ASN A 182 -0.66 9.80 7.23
CA ASN A 182 -1.96 9.31 7.67
C ASN A 182 -2.05 9.19 9.21
N GLU A 183 -1.27 9.98 9.92
CA GLU A 183 -1.10 9.91 11.37
C GLU A 183 -2.41 10.19 12.13
N GLY A 184 -3.33 10.95 11.54
CA GLY A 184 -4.65 11.24 12.09
C GLY A 184 -5.70 10.13 11.87
N HIS A 185 -5.39 9.10 11.09
CA HIS A 185 -6.33 8.03 10.79
C HIS A 185 -6.61 7.15 12.02
N PRO A 186 -7.87 6.81 12.35
CA PRO A 186 -8.20 6.03 13.55
C PRO A 186 -7.51 4.65 13.61
N PHE A 187 -7.19 4.05 12.47
CA PHE A 187 -6.48 2.77 12.39
C PHE A 187 -4.95 2.89 12.54
N PHE A 188 -4.40 4.10 12.55
CA PHE A 188 -2.96 4.34 12.58
C PHE A 188 -2.26 3.66 13.75
N GLN A 189 -2.78 3.80 14.96
CA GLN A 189 -2.17 3.19 16.16
C GLN A 189 -2.28 1.66 16.14
N ILE A 190 -3.39 1.12 15.63
CA ILE A 190 -3.60 -0.32 15.49
C ILE A 190 -2.54 -0.92 14.56
N LEU A 191 -2.35 -0.33 13.38
CA LEU A 191 -1.37 -0.80 12.41
C LEU A 191 0.08 -0.60 12.91
N THR A 192 0.37 0.53 13.57
CA THR A 192 1.68 0.81 14.16
C THR A 192 2.04 -0.24 15.20
N SER A 193 1.10 -0.57 16.09
CA SER A 193 1.27 -1.61 17.12
C SER A 193 1.44 -3.00 16.50
N ALA A 194 0.66 -3.34 15.47
CA ALA A 194 0.82 -4.60 14.76
C ALA A 194 2.21 -4.75 14.14
N ARG A 195 2.70 -3.71 13.45
CA ARG A 195 4.07 -3.70 12.90
C ARG A 195 5.17 -3.73 13.97
N ALA A 196 4.93 -3.14 15.14
CA ALA A 196 5.86 -3.21 16.27
C ALA A 196 5.98 -4.65 16.79
N ARG A 197 4.87 -5.38 16.96
CA ARG A 197 4.87 -6.80 17.34
C ARG A 197 5.65 -7.67 16.38
N VAL A 198 5.53 -7.46 15.07
CA VAL A 198 6.33 -8.19 14.05
C VAL A 198 7.83 -7.96 14.26
N ARG A 199 8.25 -6.71 14.52
CA ARG A 199 9.67 -6.38 14.74
C ARG A 199 10.19 -6.98 16.04
N GLU A 200 9.37 -6.99 17.08
CA GLU A 200 9.69 -7.59 18.38
C GLU A 200 9.86 -9.10 18.25
N ALA A 201 8.90 -9.79 17.66
CA ALA A 201 8.97 -11.24 17.40
C ALA A 201 10.23 -11.61 16.59
N ALA A 202 10.56 -10.83 15.55
CA ALA A 202 11.77 -11.05 14.75
C ALA A 202 13.07 -10.87 15.56
N ARG A 203 13.12 -9.90 16.48
CA ARG A 203 14.28 -9.68 17.37
C ARG A 203 14.45 -10.79 18.40
N ASN A 204 13.36 -11.17 19.06
CA ASN A 204 13.37 -12.22 20.08
C ASN A 204 13.85 -13.54 19.48
N LYS A 205 13.39 -13.89 18.29
CA LYS A 205 13.83 -15.08 17.59
C LYS A 205 15.34 -15.04 17.27
N SER A 206 15.85 -13.89 16.82
CA SER A 206 17.28 -13.73 16.52
C SER A 206 18.15 -13.88 17.77
N GLN A 207 17.69 -13.41 18.93
CA GLN A 207 18.40 -13.56 20.21
C GLN A 207 18.44 -15.00 20.69
N LEU A 208 17.35 -15.76 20.54
CA LEU A 208 17.30 -17.18 20.89
C LEU A 208 18.30 -18.00 20.07
N LEU A 209 18.35 -17.78 18.75
CA LEU A 209 19.30 -18.47 17.86
C LEU A 209 20.77 -18.18 18.18
N LEU A 210 21.07 -16.99 18.73
CA LEU A 210 22.44 -16.63 19.15
C LEU A 210 22.83 -17.28 20.50
N GLN A 211 21.87 -17.68 21.32
CA GLN A 211 22.11 -18.36 22.61
C GLN A 211 22.30 -19.87 22.44
N GLU A 212 21.82 -20.44 21.33
CA GLU A 212 21.91 -21.86 20.99
C GLU A 212 23.13 -22.20 20.12
N SER A 213 23.91 -21.17 19.69
CA SER A 213 25.10 -21.29 18.81
C SER A 213 26.39 -21.18 19.60
#